data_7b41e4defcad7021519198efba9d8098
#
_entry.id   7b41e4defcad7021519198efba9d8098
#
_cell.length_a   1.000
_cell.length_b   1.000
_cell.length_c   1.000
_cell.angle_alpha   90.00
_cell.angle_beta   90.00
_cell.angle_gamma   90.00
#
_symmetry.space_group_name_H-M   'P 1'
#
loop_
_entity.id
_entity.type
_entity.pdbx_description
1 polymer ?
#
loop_
_entity_poly.entity_id
_entity_poly.type
_entity_poly.pdbx_seq_one_letter_code
_entity_poly.pdbx_strand_id
1 'polypeptide(L)'
;PMPSSALAGLTLLVLGESHMSLQNHLTEPLNAALTQKGAIVHSIGACGASAGDWLIIKKVDCGAELKGTGKLLIKGREATTTPIKDLIAKNKPDVVVLVIGDTMASYDKPAFPKAWAWQSVTNLTKAISATGTKCVWVGPAWGKEGGMYKKNAQRTQLMSQFLAANVAPCTYVDSLKMSEPGQWVTTDG
;
A
#
# COMPACT_ATOMS: atom_id res chain seq x y z
N PRO A 1 6.75 -27.50 9.87
CA PRO A 1 5.31 -27.32 10.01
C PRO A 1 4.64 -27.19 8.67
N MET A 2 3.44 -27.69 8.56
CA MET A 2 2.66 -27.54 7.34
C MET A 2 2.27 -26.07 7.14
N PRO A 3 2.25 -25.55 5.89
CA PRO A 3 1.80 -24.20 5.65
C PRO A 3 0.36 -24.02 6.11
N SER A 4 0.04 -22.85 6.63
CA SER A 4 -1.33 -22.48 6.95
C SER A 4 -2.15 -22.40 5.67
N SER A 5 -3.38 -22.95 5.68
CA SER A 5 -4.30 -22.87 4.55
C SER A 5 -5.35 -21.76 4.69
N ALA A 6 -5.14 -20.81 5.63
CA ALA A 6 -6.11 -19.76 5.94
C ALA A 6 -6.50 -18.93 4.70
N LEU A 7 -5.56 -18.72 3.77
CA LEU A 7 -5.79 -17.97 2.54
C LEU A 7 -5.74 -18.85 1.29
N ALA A 8 -5.94 -20.17 1.45
CA ALA A 8 -5.80 -21.13 0.36
C ALA A 8 -6.72 -20.75 -0.81
N GLY A 9 -6.14 -20.71 -2.01
CA GLY A 9 -6.86 -20.41 -3.24
C GLY A 9 -7.16 -18.94 -3.49
N LEU A 10 -6.82 -18.03 -2.57
CA LEU A 10 -7.03 -16.60 -2.80
C LEU A 10 -5.90 -16.01 -3.63
N THR A 11 -6.29 -15.26 -4.65
CA THR A 11 -5.36 -14.44 -5.45
C THR A 11 -5.40 -13.01 -4.90
N LEU A 12 -4.25 -12.51 -4.49
CA LEU A 12 -4.10 -11.19 -3.90
C LEU A 12 -3.25 -10.29 -4.81
N LEU A 13 -3.76 -9.10 -5.09
CA LEU A 13 -3.00 -8.03 -5.72
C LEU A 13 -2.66 -7.01 -4.64
N VAL A 14 -1.38 -6.80 -4.36
CA VAL A 14 -0.92 -5.87 -3.32
C VAL A 14 -0.28 -4.67 -3.99
N LEU A 15 -0.78 -3.49 -3.71
CA LEU A 15 -0.25 -2.23 -4.24
C LEU A 15 0.24 -1.36 -3.09
N GLY A 16 1.40 -0.74 -3.28
CA GLY A 16 1.97 0.11 -2.26
C GLY A 16 2.86 1.22 -2.80
N GLU A 17 3.44 1.95 -1.89
CA GLU A 17 4.32 3.08 -2.16
C GLU A 17 5.79 2.70 -1.91
N SER A 18 6.60 3.60 -1.39
CA SER A 18 8.04 3.36 -1.20
C SER A 18 8.36 2.16 -0.32
N HIS A 19 7.53 1.85 0.69
CA HIS A 19 7.71 0.67 1.54
C HIS A 19 7.62 -0.64 0.77
N MET A 20 6.95 -0.63 -0.38
CA MET A 20 6.80 -1.78 -1.27
C MET A 20 7.71 -1.71 -2.48
N SER A 21 8.60 -0.73 -2.56
CA SER A 21 9.36 -0.40 -3.76
C SER A 21 10.87 -0.66 -3.65
N LEU A 22 11.34 -1.09 -2.48
CA LEU A 22 12.75 -1.24 -2.18
C LEU A 22 13.06 -2.64 -1.70
N GLN A 23 14.28 -3.11 -2.00
CA GLN A 23 14.79 -4.38 -1.51
C GLN A 23 14.91 -4.34 0.03
N ASN A 24 14.64 -5.47 0.68
CA ASN A 24 14.72 -5.63 2.13
C ASN A 24 13.72 -4.76 2.93
N HIS A 25 12.65 -4.32 2.27
CA HIS A 25 11.53 -3.65 2.92
C HIS A 25 10.33 -4.60 3.03
N LEU A 26 9.12 -4.08 2.89
CA LEU A 26 7.91 -4.84 3.21
C LEU A 26 7.55 -5.93 2.19
N THR A 27 7.87 -5.74 0.92
CA THR A 27 7.35 -6.60 -0.16
C THR A 27 7.72 -8.08 0.01
N GLU A 28 9.00 -8.35 0.24
CA GLU A 28 9.48 -9.74 0.34
C GLU A 28 8.90 -10.47 1.56
N PRO A 29 8.99 -9.92 2.79
CA PRO A 29 8.41 -10.61 3.95
C PRO A 29 6.88 -10.72 3.88
N LEU A 30 6.19 -9.73 3.33
CA LEU A 30 4.74 -9.78 3.18
C LEU A 30 4.34 -10.88 2.21
N ASN A 31 4.97 -10.94 1.04
CA ASN A 31 4.69 -11.99 0.06
C ASN A 31 4.99 -13.39 0.63
N ALA A 32 6.09 -13.53 1.36
CA ALA A 32 6.44 -14.80 2.01
C ALA A 32 5.36 -15.22 3.01
N ALA A 33 4.92 -14.31 3.86
CA ALA A 33 3.91 -14.60 4.87
C ALA A 33 2.55 -14.98 4.24
N LEU A 34 2.12 -14.24 3.22
CA LEU A 34 0.85 -14.49 2.55
C LEU A 34 0.90 -15.80 1.74
N THR A 35 2.00 -16.06 1.07
CA THR A 35 2.21 -17.30 0.31
C THR A 35 2.21 -18.51 1.24
N GLN A 36 2.81 -18.39 2.42
CA GLN A 36 2.82 -19.46 3.42
C GLN A 36 1.40 -19.81 3.87
N LYS A 37 0.49 -18.84 3.87
CA LYS A 37 -0.92 -19.05 4.21
C LYS A 37 -1.76 -19.55 3.03
N GLY A 38 -1.14 -19.81 1.89
CA GLY A 38 -1.79 -20.42 0.73
C GLY A 38 -2.25 -19.43 -0.34
N ALA A 39 -1.98 -18.13 -0.20
CA ALA A 39 -2.36 -17.14 -1.19
C ALA A 39 -1.43 -17.13 -2.40
N ILE A 40 -2.00 -16.75 -3.54
CA ILE A 40 -1.26 -16.41 -4.76
C ILE A 40 -1.13 -14.89 -4.78
N VAL A 41 0.10 -14.38 -4.65
CA VAL A 41 0.34 -12.95 -4.39
C VAL A 41 1.10 -12.31 -5.53
N HIS A 42 0.63 -11.16 -5.98
CA HIS A 42 1.36 -10.28 -6.89
C HIS A 42 1.43 -8.91 -6.24
N SER A 43 2.63 -8.45 -5.93
CA SER A 43 2.87 -7.16 -5.26
C SER A 43 3.56 -6.19 -6.18
N ILE A 44 3.10 -4.94 -6.19
CA ILE A 44 3.66 -3.86 -6.99
C ILE A 44 3.79 -2.62 -6.11
N GLY A 45 4.99 -2.06 -6.07
CA GLY A 45 5.26 -0.80 -5.38
C GLY A 45 5.67 0.29 -6.36
N ALA A 46 5.27 1.52 -6.08
CA ALA A 46 5.66 2.70 -6.84
C ALA A 46 5.98 3.83 -5.87
N CYS A 47 7.22 4.31 -5.90
CA CYS A 47 7.69 5.35 -4.97
C CYS A 47 6.87 6.61 -5.09
N GLY A 48 6.43 7.15 -3.95
CA GLY A 48 5.68 8.40 -3.89
C GLY A 48 4.24 8.31 -4.39
N ALA A 49 3.75 7.13 -4.78
CA ALA A 49 2.41 6.99 -5.32
C ALA A 49 1.33 7.22 -4.26
N SER A 50 0.38 8.09 -4.57
CA SER A 50 -0.84 8.24 -3.80
C SER A 50 -1.91 7.27 -4.32
N ALA A 51 -3.04 7.20 -3.63
CA ALA A 51 -4.15 6.36 -4.08
C ALA A 51 -4.60 6.70 -5.50
N GLY A 52 -4.77 8.00 -5.80
CA GLY A 52 -5.22 8.45 -7.11
C GLY A 52 -4.24 8.15 -8.24
N ASP A 53 -2.98 7.98 -7.94
CA ASP A 53 -1.98 7.66 -8.96
C ASP A 53 -2.19 6.27 -9.56
N TRP A 54 -2.88 5.38 -8.86
CA TRP A 54 -3.23 4.05 -9.37
C TRP A 54 -4.44 4.05 -10.30
N LEU A 55 -4.98 5.21 -10.62
CA LEU A 55 -6.03 5.34 -11.64
C LEU A 55 -5.47 5.63 -13.04
N ILE A 56 -4.21 6.01 -13.10
CA ILE A 56 -3.53 6.44 -14.32
C ILE A 56 -2.14 5.81 -14.43
N ILE A 57 -1.50 6.02 -15.56
CA ILE A 57 -0.09 5.72 -15.73
C ILE A 57 0.68 6.98 -15.30
N LYS A 58 1.29 6.91 -14.12
CA LYS A 58 2.11 8.01 -13.61
C LYS A 58 3.57 7.56 -13.51
N LYS A 59 4.46 8.34 -14.05
CA LYS A 59 5.90 8.10 -13.93
C LYS A 59 6.35 8.39 -12.50
N VAL A 60 7.14 7.47 -11.94
CA VAL A 60 7.70 7.57 -10.60
C VAL A 60 9.21 7.32 -10.65
N ASP A 61 9.93 7.62 -9.57
CA ASP A 61 11.39 7.53 -9.56
C ASP A 61 11.91 6.12 -9.29
N CYS A 62 11.12 5.30 -8.66
CA CYS A 62 11.48 3.90 -8.35
C CYS A 62 10.24 3.05 -8.15
N GLY A 63 10.42 1.75 -8.21
CA GLY A 63 9.35 0.79 -7.99
C GLY A 63 9.90 -0.61 -7.86
N ALA A 64 9.03 -1.55 -7.52
CA ALA A 64 9.36 -2.95 -7.44
C ALA A 64 8.14 -3.80 -7.76
N GLU A 65 8.40 -5.02 -8.21
CA GLU A 65 7.34 -5.99 -8.49
C GLU A 65 7.80 -7.37 -8.04
N LEU A 66 6.91 -8.10 -7.38
CA LEU A 66 7.20 -9.44 -6.90
C LEU A 66 5.99 -10.34 -7.09
N LYS A 67 6.19 -11.46 -7.78
CA LYS A 67 5.20 -12.53 -7.93
C LYS A 67 5.54 -13.67 -7.00
N GLY A 68 4.68 -13.92 -6.01
CA GLY A 68 4.91 -14.95 -5.00
C GLY A 68 6.20 -14.72 -4.23
N THR A 69 7.02 -15.75 -4.12
CA THR A 69 8.34 -15.71 -3.49
C THR A 69 9.49 -15.79 -4.51
N GLY A 70 9.21 -15.41 -5.75
CA GLY A 70 10.19 -15.41 -6.81
C GLY A 70 11.23 -14.30 -6.66
N LYS A 71 11.74 -13.84 -7.78
CA LYS A 71 12.77 -12.79 -7.79
C LYS A 71 12.11 -11.41 -7.77
N LEU A 72 12.52 -10.58 -6.81
CA LEU A 72 12.10 -9.18 -6.74
C LEU A 72 12.69 -8.40 -7.91
N LEU A 73 11.81 -7.77 -8.69
CA LEU A 73 12.21 -6.89 -9.80
C LEU A 73 12.26 -5.46 -9.29
N ILE A 74 13.44 -4.87 -9.26
CA ILE A 74 13.64 -3.47 -8.90
C ILE A 74 13.60 -2.64 -10.17
N LYS A 75 12.76 -1.62 -10.18
CA LYS A 75 12.61 -0.69 -11.31
C LYS A 75 13.15 0.67 -10.91
N GLY A 76 13.86 1.29 -11.85
CA GLY A 76 14.42 2.63 -11.65
C GLY A 76 13.49 3.71 -12.18
N ARG A 77 14.07 4.68 -12.88
CA ARG A 77 13.34 5.86 -13.39
C ARG A 77 12.28 5.55 -14.43
N GLU A 78 12.29 4.36 -14.99
CA GLU A 78 11.26 3.89 -15.92
C GLU A 78 10.01 3.37 -15.20
N ALA A 79 10.01 3.31 -13.87
CA ALA A 79 8.89 2.82 -13.09
C ALA A 79 7.66 3.72 -13.27
N THR A 80 6.51 3.10 -13.39
CA THR A 80 5.21 3.79 -13.46
C THR A 80 4.18 3.07 -12.61
N THR A 81 3.12 3.78 -12.23
CA THR A 81 1.89 3.13 -11.80
C THR A 81 1.19 2.53 -13.02
N THR A 82 0.23 1.66 -12.76
CA THR A 82 -0.65 1.09 -13.80
C THR A 82 -2.09 1.28 -13.34
N PRO A 83 -3.02 1.67 -14.21
CA PRO A 83 -4.43 1.81 -13.83
C PRO A 83 -4.95 0.55 -13.16
N ILE A 84 -5.61 0.73 -12.01
CA ILE A 84 -6.11 -0.38 -11.19
C ILE A 84 -7.05 -1.31 -11.97
N LYS A 85 -7.88 -0.77 -12.84
CA LYS A 85 -8.79 -1.61 -13.63
C LYS A 85 -8.04 -2.56 -14.55
N ASP A 86 -6.89 -2.13 -15.09
CA ASP A 86 -6.07 -2.97 -15.98
C ASP A 86 -5.36 -4.05 -15.16
N LEU A 87 -4.89 -3.70 -13.96
CA LEU A 87 -4.27 -4.66 -13.04
C LEU A 87 -5.28 -5.72 -12.59
N ILE A 88 -6.50 -5.32 -12.29
CA ILE A 88 -7.56 -6.25 -11.89
C ILE A 88 -7.94 -7.16 -13.08
N ALA A 89 -8.08 -6.61 -14.27
CA ALA A 89 -8.39 -7.39 -15.46
C ALA A 89 -7.30 -8.44 -15.77
N LYS A 90 -6.04 -8.06 -15.59
CA LYS A 90 -4.90 -8.95 -15.85
C LYS A 90 -4.71 -10.02 -14.78
N ASN A 91 -4.79 -9.62 -13.50
CA ASN A 91 -4.49 -10.51 -12.38
C ASN A 91 -5.70 -11.27 -11.86
N LYS A 92 -6.90 -10.76 -12.12
CA LYS A 92 -8.17 -11.34 -11.63
C LYS A 92 -8.10 -11.66 -10.14
N PRO A 93 -7.73 -10.68 -9.29
CA PRO A 93 -7.56 -10.95 -7.87
C PRO A 93 -8.92 -11.15 -7.18
N ASP A 94 -8.92 -11.98 -6.15
CA ASP A 94 -10.05 -12.07 -5.22
C ASP A 94 -10.09 -10.87 -4.29
N VAL A 95 -8.91 -10.36 -3.92
CA VAL A 95 -8.79 -9.20 -3.02
C VAL A 95 -7.65 -8.30 -3.50
N VAL A 96 -7.91 -7.01 -3.54
CA VAL A 96 -6.87 -5.98 -3.70
C VAL A 96 -6.48 -5.50 -2.30
N VAL A 97 -5.19 -5.54 -2.00
CA VAL A 97 -4.63 -5.04 -0.74
C VAL A 97 -3.87 -3.76 -1.04
N LEU A 98 -4.27 -2.67 -0.41
CA LEU A 98 -3.67 -1.35 -0.62
C LEU A 98 -2.85 -0.98 0.62
N VAL A 99 -1.55 -0.77 0.44
CA VAL A 99 -0.63 -0.36 1.50
C VAL A 99 -0.18 1.07 1.18
N ILE A 100 -1.08 2.01 1.38
CA ILE A 100 -0.92 3.41 0.97
C ILE A 100 -1.38 4.33 2.11
N GLY A 101 -0.53 5.25 2.50
CA GLY A 101 -0.88 6.20 3.55
C GLY A 101 0.10 7.36 3.62
N ASP A 102 1.37 7.08 3.80
CA ASP A 102 2.39 8.11 4.02
C ASP A 102 2.46 9.13 2.87
N THR A 103 2.25 8.71 1.64
CA THR A 103 2.33 9.60 0.47
C THR A 103 1.22 10.65 0.42
N MET A 104 0.12 10.43 1.15
CA MET A 104 -0.99 11.37 1.21
C MET A 104 -1.02 12.18 2.50
N ALA A 105 -0.14 11.88 3.45
CA ALA A 105 -0.10 12.57 4.73
C ALA A 105 0.43 13.99 4.64
N SER A 106 1.27 14.29 3.65
CA SER A 106 1.89 15.61 3.42
C SER A 106 2.55 16.15 4.69
N TYR A 107 3.47 15.37 5.24
CA TYR A 107 4.13 15.67 6.52
C TYR A 107 4.82 17.03 6.56
N ASP A 108 5.31 17.51 5.42
CA ASP A 108 6.02 18.78 5.29
C ASP A 108 5.11 20.00 5.19
N LYS A 109 3.80 19.80 5.11
CA LYS A 109 2.84 20.89 4.99
C LYS A 109 2.18 21.21 6.32
N PRO A 110 1.85 22.50 6.57
CA PRO A 110 1.24 22.91 7.85
C PRO A 110 -0.15 22.30 8.07
N ALA A 111 -0.90 22.04 6.98
CA ALA A 111 -2.23 21.45 7.08
C ALA A 111 -2.32 20.17 6.25
N PHE A 112 -3.07 19.21 6.77
CA PHE A 112 -3.38 18.00 6.03
C PHE A 112 -4.31 18.32 4.85
N PRO A 113 -3.96 17.94 3.60
CA PRO A 113 -4.76 18.26 2.42
C PRO A 113 -5.99 17.33 2.31
N LYS A 114 -6.96 17.53 3.17
CA LYS A 114 -8.10 16.64 3.37
C LYS A 114 -8.93 16.43 2.09
N ALA A 115 -9.22 17.50 1.37
CA ALA A 115 -10.05 17.42 0.15
C ALA A 115 -9.36 16.59 -0.94
N TRP A 116 -8.07 16.83 -1.16
CA TRP A 116 -7.28 16.07 -2.13
C TRP A 116 -7.18 14.61 -1.74
N ALA A 117 -6.88 14.34 -0.46
CA ALA A 117 -6.78 12.97 0.04
C ALA A 117 -8.12 12.24 -0.11
N TRP A 118 -9.24 12.91 0.17
CA TRP A 118 -10.57 12.34 0.02
C TRP A 118 -10.86 11.94 -1.44
N GLN A 119 -10.55 12.81 -2.40
CA GLN A 119 -10.73 12.50 -3.81
C GLN A 119 -9.85 11.33 -4.24
N SER A 120 -8.59 11.34 -3.81
CA SER A 120 -7.61 10.30 -4.13
C SER A 120 -8.11 8.93 -3.66
N VAL A 121 -8.53 8.85 -2.40
CA VAL A 121 -9.01 7.60 -1.78
C VAL A 121 -10.33 7.15 -2.39
N THR A 122 -11.31 8.03 -2.48
CA THR A 122 -12.65 7.65 -2.95
C THR A 122 -12.66 7.28 -4.43
N ASN A 123 -11.87 7.94 -5.26
CA ASN A 123 -11.77 7.58 -6.66
C ASN A 123 -11.17 6.18 -6.83
N LEU A 124 -10.16 5.83 -6.03
CA LEU A 124 -9.58 4.50 -6.09
C LEU A 124 -10.55 3.42 -5.58
N THR A 125 -11.19 3.64 -4.44
CA THR A 125 -12.15 2.67 -3.90
C THR A 125 -13.35 2.45 -4.84
N LYS A 126 -13.83 3.51 -5.49
CA LYS A 126 -14.88 3.40 -6.50
C LYS A 126 -14.44 2.57 -7.70
N ALA A 127 -13.22 2.80 -8.19
CA ALA A 127 -12.70 2.04 -9.33
C ALA A 127 -12.58 0.54 -9.01
N ILE A 128 -12.15 0.20 -7.81
CA ILE A 128 -12.07 -1.20 -7.36
C ILE A 128 -13.48 -1.79 -7.22
N SER A 129 -14.39 -1.08 -6.57
CA SER A 129 -15.77 -1.53 -6.34
C SER A 129 -16.51 -1.76 -7.66
N ALA A 130 -16.24 -0.95 -8.67
CA ALA A 130 -16.87 -1.09 -9.99
C ALA A 130 -16.55 -2.43 -10.64
N THR A 131 -15.46 -3.08 -10.27
CA THR A 131 -15.09 -4.41 -10.77
C THR A 131 -15.69 -5.55 -9.93
N GLY A 132 -16.35 -5.24 -8.83
CA GLY A 132 -16.86 -6.25 -7.89
C GLY A 132 -15.78 -6.89 -7.03
N THR A 133 -14.55 -6.39 -7.06
CA THR A 133 -13.43 -6.95 -6.31
C THR A 133 -13.43 -6.42 -4.89
N LYS A 134 -13.18 -7.29 -3.92
CA LYS A 134 -13.00 -6.91 -2.51
C LYS A 134 -11.68 -6.20 -2.31
N CYS A 135 -11.60 -5.35 -1.29
CA CYS A 135 -10.36 -4.67 -0.96
C CYS A 135 -10.12 -4.57 0.54
N VAL A 136 -8.84 -4.54 0.89
CA VAL A 136 -8.34 -4.30 2.23
C VAL A 136 -7.36 -3.14 2.13
N TRP A 137 -7.49 -2.16 3.00
CA TRP A 137 -6.61 -1.00 3.04
C TRP A 137 -5.79 -1.04 4.33
N VAL A 138 -4.48 -1.19 4.18
CA VAL A 138 -3.54 -1.18 5.30
C VAL A 138 -3.00 0.24 5.45
N GLY A 139 -3.27 0.85 6.59
CA GLY A 139 -2.85 2.21 6.88
C GLY A 139 -1.38 2.34 7.24
N PRO A 140 -0.90 3.58 7.42
CA PRO A 140 0.49 3.84 7.73
C PRO A 140 0.88 3.28 9.09
N ALA A 141 2.15 2.85 9.21
CA ALA A 141 2.73 2.44 10.47
C ALA A 141 3.42 3.62 11.16
N TRP A 142 3.69 3.48 12.46
CA TRP A 142 4.57 4.42 13.14
C TRP A 142 5.95 4.37 12.49
N GLY A 143 6.63 5.48 12.45
CA GLY A 143 7.98 5.57 11.91
C GLY A 143 8.83 6.48 12.79
N LYS A 144 10.10 6.61 12.41
CA LYS A 144 11.02 7.53 13.05
C LYS A 144 10.57 8.97 12.81
N GLU A 145 10.51 9.78 13.87
CA GLU A 145 10.19 11.21 13.77
C GLU A 145 11.24 11.94 12.94
N GLY A 146 10.79 12.86 12.11
CA GLY A 146 11.65 13.70 11.29
C GLY A 146 12.11 13.01 10.02
N GLY A 147 13.42 13.03 9.76
CA GLY A 147 13.99 12.49 8.53
C GLY A 147 13.74 13.38 7.32
N MET A 148 14.01 12.83 6.14
CA MET A 148 13.93 13.57 4.86
C MET A 148 12.49 14.07 4.59
N TYR A 149 11.49 13.29 4.95
CA TYR A 149 10.09 13.58 4.66
C TYR A 149 9.34 14.19 5.84
N LYS A 150 10.03 14.46 6.94
CA LYS A 150 9.48 15.11 8.15
C LYS A 150 8.31 14.34 8.79
N LYS A 151 8.35 13.02 8.69
CA LYS A 151 7.31 12.16 9.29
C LYS A 151 7.17 12.45 10.78
N ASN A 152 5.93 12.56 11.25
CA ASN A 152 5.63 12.81 12.67
C ASN A 152 4.42 12.01 13.10
N ALA A 153 4.41 11.64 14.38
CA ALA A 153 3.38 10.76 14.94
C ALA A 153 1.98 11.36 14.87
N GLN A 154 1.85 12.66 15.11
CA GLN A 154 0.55 13.33 15.09
C GLN A 154 -0.09 13.26 13.70
N ARG A 155 0.68 13.57 12.64
CA ARG A 155 0.17 13.53 11.27
C ARG A 155 -0.08 12.08 10.81
N THR A 156 0.73 11.14 11.25
CA THR A 156 0.53 9.71 10.96
C THR A 156 -0.79 9.22 11.55
N GLN A 157 -1.07 9.60 12.79
CA GLN A 157 -2.34 9.26 13.45
C GLN A 157 -3.53 9.89 12.73
N LEU A 158 -3.41 11.16 12.35
CA LEU A 158 -4.45 11.85 11.60
C LEU A 158 -4.73 11.16 10.26
N MET A 159 -3.68 10.76 9.55
CA MET A 159 -3.81 10.03 8.28
C MET A 159 -4.51 8.69 8.47
N SER A 160 -4.15 7.95 9.52
CA SER A 160 -4.79 6.68 9.82
C SER A 160 -6.27 6.84 10.15
N GLN A 161 -6.62 7.83 10.97
CA GLN A 161 -8.02 8.14 11.29
C GLN A 161 -8.81 8.52 10.05
N PHE A 162 -8.21 9.32 9.17
CA PHE A 162 -8.83 9.71 7.91
C PHE A 162 -9.13 8.50 7.02
N LEU A 163 -8.16 7.60 6.87
CA LEU A 163 -8.35 6.38 6.07
C LEU A 163 -9.45 5.50 6.67
N ALA A 164 -9.41 5.28 7.97
CA ALA A 164 -10.42 4.46 8.65
C ALA A 164 -11.85 4.97 8.39
N ALA A 165 -12.01 6.29 8.30
CA ALA A 165 -13.32 6.91 8.05
C ALA A 165 -13.74 6.93 6.58
N ASN A 166 -12.79 6.76 5.63
CA ASN A 166 -13.05 7.07 4.22
C ASN A 166 -12.76 5.94 3.22
N VAL A 167 -12.22 4.80 3.65
CA VAL A 167 -11.85 3.73 2.71
C VAL A 167 -12.99 2.75 2.40
N ALA A 168 -14.13 2.87 3.05
CA ALA A 168 -15.25 1.99 2.74
C ALA A 168 -15.54 2.03 1.22
N PRO A 169 -15.86 0.90 0.57
CA PRO A 169 -16.18 -0.42 1.16
C PRO A 169 -14.96 -1.31 1.48
N CYS A 170 -13.73 -0.80 1.37
CA CYS A 170 -12.56 -1.57 1.78
C CYS A 170 -12.54 -1.76 3.30
N THR A 171 -12.06 -2.92 3.75
CA THR A 171 -11.80 -3.15 5.17
C THR A 171 -10.51 -2.45 5.55
N TYR A 172 -10.54 -1.65 6.62
CA TYR A 172 -9.35 -0.93 7.09
C TYR A 172 -8.58 -1.75 8.11
N VAL A 173 -7.27 -1.82 7.94
CA VAL A 173 -6.33 -2.41 8.89
C VAL A 173 -5.49 -1.28 9.49
N ASP A 174 -5.62 -1.07 10.80
CA ASP A 174 -4.93 -0.01 11.52
C ASP A 174 -3.56 -0.49 11.99
N SER A 175 -2.53 -0.19 11.22
CA SER A 175 -1.15 -0.58 11.55
C SER A 175 -0.61 0.12 12.79
N LEU A 176 -1.20 1.23 13.22
CA LEU A 176 -0.76 1.94 14.42
C LEU A 176 -1.05 1.18 15.69
N LYS A 177 -2.00 0.25 15.67
CA LYS A 177 -2.33 -0.61 16.82
C LYS A 177 -1.32 -1.73 17.04
N MET A 178 -0.37 -1.92 16.12
CA MET A 178 0.62 -3.00 16.20
C MET A 178 1.84 -2.64 17.05
N SER A 179 2.06 -1.35 17.34
CA SER A 179 3.20 -0.85 18.13
C SER A 179 2.89 0.54 18.70
N GLU A 180 3.80 1.04 19.53
CA GLU A 180 3.71 2.39 20.08
C GLU A 180 4.46 3.40 19.20
N PRO A 181 4.11 4.70 19.27
CA PRO A 181 4.84 5.73 18.53
C PRO A 181 6.35 5.66 18.81
N GLY A 182 7.14 5.67 17.73
CA GLY A 182 8.59 5.62 17.82
C GLY A 182 9.20 4.24 18.03
N GLN A 183 8.41 3.21 18.29
CA GLN A 183 8.91 1.84 18.45
C GLN A 183 9.14 1.14 17.12
N TRP A 184 8.36 1.48 16.13
CA TRP A 184 8.51 0.95 14.80
C TRP A 184 9.32 1.92 13.96
N VAL A 185 10.47 1.48 13.47
CA VAL A 185 11.35 2.32 12.67
C VAL A 185 11.38 1.82 11.23
N THR A 186 11.07 2.70 10.29
CA THR A 186 11.26 2.44 8.88
C THR A 186 12.59 3.05 8.43
N THR A 187 13.22 2.46 7.41
CA THR A 187 14.53 2.90 6.95
C THR A 187 14.49 3.77 5.70
N ASP A 188 13.33 3.99 5.16
CA ASP A 188 13.16 4.83 3.97
C ASP A 188 12.73 6.27 4.30
N GLY A 189 12.87 6.62 5.52
CA GLY A 189 12.56 7.95 6.00
C GLY A 189 11.35 8.04 6.86
#